data_e87dadd4cd37b9a9557bdb121866d170
#
_entry.id   e87dadd4cd37b9a9557bdb121866d170
#
_cell.length_a   1.000
_cell.length_b   1.000
_cell.length_c   1.000
_cell.angle_alpha   90.00
_cell.angle_beta   90.00
_cell.angle_gamma   90.00
#
_symmetry.space_group_name_H-M   'P 1'
#
loop_
_entity.id
_entity.type
_entity.pdbx_description
1 polymer ?
#
loop_
_entity_poly.entity_id
_entity_poly.type
_entity_poly.pdbx_seq_one_letter_code
_entity_poly.pdbx_strand_id
1 'polypeptide(L)'
;MIRTIAIVAAAAATLIALSAQAQTAVPASRLPSGKIYLLPATLETTQWGWFDNAQPPVLTIDSGDTVVLETMMHSHNQVVPGRTIEEIKKLRTDHPGRGPHTLTGPIFVNGAEPGDVLKITINKIVPRAYATNFNVPGMFGQFPDKYPDGQVRYMYLDLDKMETEFLPGVFVPLKPFPGIIGVARKEPGRYSSVPPGEFAGNIDIRDFTEGASLYVPVFVKGALFWTGDSHAAQGNGEVNLTALETAFKEFNVTLTALKGVKLEWPRIETPTHWITMGYDADLNLAWAQAQRETQKYLGEQRKLSAVDAAALLPAVSDCRVSQVVNVKKGIHCLIPKDVAARGIPERPTTETAALYVTHAKNANLNTAMNDASMAMIKFVEEKRGVARLDAYGLASAAMDCRIGDMSGAEKNVHCVMPKSLWRK
;
A
#
# COMPACT_ATOMS: atom_id res chain seq x y z
N MET A 1 -4.74 78.62 58.16
CA MET A 1 -5.29 77.20 58.27
C MET A 1 -5.42 76.65 56.89
N ILE A 2 -4.47 75.98 56.39
CA ILE A 2 -4.48 75.36 55.06
C ILE A 2 -4.21 73.87 55.26
N ARG A 3 -5.14 73.00 54.99
CA ARG A 3 -5.02 71.56 55.05
C ARG A 3 -4.51 71.03 53.71
N THR A 4 -3.36 70.38 53.75
CA THR A 4 -2.73 69.67 52.61
C THR A 4 -3.37 68.36 52.45
N ILE A 5 -3.90 68.03 51.24
CA ILE A 5 -4.41 66.73 50.86
C ILE A 5 -3.31 66.02 50.06
N ALA A 6 -2.81 64.91 50.57
CA ALA A 6 -1.86 64.04 49.87
C ALA A 6 -2.64 63.04 48.99
N ILE A 7 -2.37 63.04 47.70
CA ILE A 7 -2.88 62.02 46.74
C ILE A 7 -1.87 60.87 46.68
N VAL A 8 -2.32 59.69 47.10
CA VAL A 8 -1.55 58.44 46.94
C VAL A 8 -1.93 57.83 45.57
N ALA A 9 -1.00 57.84 44.64
CA ALA A 9 -1.16 57.13 43.37
C ALA A 9 -0.72 55.68 43.55
N ALA A 10 -1.65 54.72 43.49
CA ALA A 10 -1.38 53.30 43.45
C ALA A 10 -1.08 52.88 41.98
N ALA A 11 0.18 52.54 41.68
CA ALA A 11 0.55 51.91 40.40
C ALA A 11 0.27 50.43 40.46
N ALA A 12 -0.76 49.97 39.70
CA ALA A 12 -1.01 48.54 39.49
C ALA A 12 -0.04 48.05 38.43
N ALA A 13 0.94 47.24 38.83
CA ALA A 13 1.82 46.49 37.92
C ALA A 13 1.11 45.22 37.49
N THR A 14 0.63 45.18 36.23
CA THR A 14 0.09 43.99 35.60
C THR A 14 1.23 43.10 35.15
N LEU A 15 1.51 42.05 35.88
CA LEU A 15 2.40 40.99 35.45
C LEU A 15 1.71 40.16 34.32
N ILE A 16 2.17 40.36 33.09
CA ILE A 16 1.85 39.49 31.97
C ILE A 16 2.75 38.25 32.13
N ALA A 17 2.17 37.14 32.60
CA ALA A 17 2.82 35.85 32.57
C ALA A 17 2.80 35.33 31.13
N LEU A 18 3.94 35.41 30.41
CA LEU A 18 4.15 34.66 29.19
C LEU A 18 4.19 33.16 29.56
N SER A 19 3.15 32.43 29.26
CA SER A 19 3.18 30.98 29.25
C SER A 19 4.07 30.52 28.11
N ALA A 20 5.31 30.11 28.44
CA ALA A 20 6.16 29.39 27.52
C ALA A 20 5.46 28.05 27.20
N GLN A 21 4.83 27.95 26.02
CA GLN A 21 4.43 26.66 25.48
C GLN A 21 5.70 25.84 25.30
N ALA A 22 5.83 24.79 26.11
CA ALA A 22 6.86 23.79 25.90
C ALA A 22 6.60 23.17 24.50
N GLN A 23 7.44 23.52 23.54
CA GLN A 23 7.55 22.78 22.30
C GLN A 23 7.91 21.36 22.68
N THR A 24 6.97 20.44 22.51
CA THR A 24 7.25 19.01 22.59
C THR A 24 8.31 18.72 21.53
N ALA A 25 9.54 18.50 21.98
CA ALA A 25 10.61 18.07 21.10
C ALA A 25 10.13 16.80 20.39
N VAL A 26 10.07 16.87 19.06
CA VAL A 26 9.89 15.68 18.21
C VAL A 26 11.02 14.73 18.62
N PRO A 27 10.75 13.49 19.05
CA PRO A 27 11.81 12.58 19.43
C PRO A 27 12.75 12.45 18.24
N ALA A 28 14.03 12.77 18.44
CA ALA A 28 15.06 12.58 17.43
C ALA A 28 14.95 11.14 16.93
N SER A 29 14.67 10.96 15.64
CA SER A 29 14.71 9.65 15.02
C SER A 29 16.08 9.06 15.33
N ARG A 30 16.15 7.95 16.08
CA ARG A 30 17.40 7.24 16.29
C ARG A 30 17.95 6.89 14.91
N LEU A 31 19.09 7.44 14.55
CA LEU A 31 19.82 6.99 13.37
C LEU A 31 19.97 5.46 13.46
N PRO A 32 19.77 4.73 12.36
CA PRO A 32 19.99 3.29 12.36
C PRO A 32 21.39 2.98 12.89
N SER A 33 21.50 2.02 13.76
CA SER A 33 22.80 1.61 14.38
C SER A 33 23.71 0.84 13.42
N GLY A 34 23.22 0.51 12.20
CA GLY A 34 23.90 -0.23 11.16
C GLY A 34 24.59 0.65 10.12
N LYS A 35 25.32 0.03 9.22
CA LYS A 35 25.92 0.66 8.05
C LYS A 35 24.83 1.09 7.07
N ILE A 36 25.17 2.05 6.20
CA ILE A 36 24.30 2.51 5.10
C ILE A 36 24.95 2.13 3.78
N TYR A 37 24.20 1.46 2.93
CA TYR A 37 24.61 1.06 1.59
C TYR A 37 23.79 1.79 0.54
N LEU A 38 24.39 2.07 -0.62
CA LEU A 38 23.72 2.62 -1.79
C LEU A 38 23.57 1.51 -2.84
N LEU A 39 22.39 1.31 -3.37
CA LEU A 39 22.12 0.32 -4.42
C LEU A 39 21.34 0.99 -5.57
N PRO A 40 22.02 1.46 -6.62
CA PRO A 40 21.35 2.03 -7.79
C PRO A 40 20.59 0.93 -8.56
N ALA A 41 19.50 1.30 -9.22
CA ALA A 41 18.77 0.40 -10.11
C ALA A 41 19.40 0.42 -11.51
N THR A 42 20.15 -0.63 -11.83
CA THR A 42 20.75 -0.89 -13.16
C THR A 42 20.25 -2.24 -13.70
N LEU A 43 20.61 -2.61 -14.92
CA LEU A 43 20.25 -3.92 -15.44
C LEU A 43 20.94 -5.07 -14.69
N GLU A 44 22.09 -4.81 -14.06
CA GLU A 44 22.86 -5.77 -13.26
C GLU A 44 22.32 -5.93 -11.84
N THR A 45 21.70 -4.88 -11.29
CA THR A 45 21.16 -4.86 -9.92
C THR A 45 19.66 -5.09 -9.87
N THR A 46 19.02 -5.27 -11.02
CA THR A 46 17.59 -5.50 -11.13
C THR A 46 17.28 -6.79 -11.86
N GLN A 47 16.09 -7.30 -11.63
CA GLN A 47 15.53 -8.48 -12.24
C GLN A 47 14.18 -8.19 -12.87
N TRP A 48 13.91 -8.70 -14.06
CA TRP A 48 12.63 -8.52 -14.71
C TRP A 48 11.74 -9.76 -14.59
N GLY A 49 10.68 -9.63 -13.82
CA GLY A 49 9.48 -10.45 -13.90
C GLY A 49 9.40 -11.67 -12.99
N TRP A 50 10.39 -11.98 -12.16
CA TRP A 50 10.35 -13.16 -11.28
C TRP A 50 11.20 -13.04 -10.02
N PHE A 51 10.87 -13.90 -9.05
CA PHE A 51 11.73 -14.25 -7.91
C PHE A 51 12.43 -15.58 -8.20
N ASP A 52 13.72 -15.67 -7.89
CA ASP A 52 14.51 -16.90 -8.05
C ASP A 52 15.48 -17.04 -6.89
N ASN A 53 15.30 -18.04 -6.03
CA ASN A 53 16.16 -18.25 -4.86
C ASN A 53 17.57 -18.74 -5.19
N ALA A 54 17.84 -19.10 -6.44
CA ALA A 54 19.17 -19.45 -6.94
C ALA A 54 19.94 -18.24 -7.50
N GLN A 55 19.30 -17.06 -7.59
CA GLN A 55 19.96 -15.87 -8.11
C GLN A 55 21.01 -15.36 -7.13
N PRO A 56 22.26 -15.11 -7.59
CA PRO A 56 23.30 -14.52 -6.76
C PRO A 56 22.86 -13.15 -6.23
N PRO A 57 23.16 -12.84 -4.95
CA PRO A 57 22.85 -11.53 -4.40
C PRO A 57 23.68 -10.42 -5.06
N VAL A 58 23.04 -9.29 -5.34
CA VAL A 58 23.71 -8.08 -5.86
C VAL A 58 24.33 -7.25 -4.74
N LEU A 59 23.90 -7.49 -3.50
CA LEU A 59 24.42 -6.85 -2.29
C LEU A 59 24.29 -7.80 -1.12
N THR A 60 25.32 -7.79 -0.24
CA THR A 60 25.29 -8.50 1.05
C THR A 60 25.45 -7.49 2.18
N ILE A 61 24.58 -7.55 3.18
CA ILE A 61 24.56 -6.65 4.35
C ILE A 61 24.46 -7.44 5.65
N ASP A 62 24.73 -6.79 6.77
CA ASP A 62 24.48 -7.33 8.09
C ASP A 62 23.06 -6.99 8.57
N SER A 63 22.50 -7.84 9.45
CA SER A 63 21.19 -7.58 10.07
C SER A 63 21.18 -6.25 10.84
N GLY A 64 20.25 -5.37 10.53
CA GLY A 64 20.13 -4.02 11.09
C GLY A 64 20.73 -2.94 10.21
N ASP A 65 21.38 -3.29 9.11
CA ASP A 65 21.88 -2.32 8.15
C ASP A 65 20.75 -1.67 7.34
N THR A 66 21.05 -0.53 6.77
CA THR A 66 20.15 0.25 5.94
C THR A 66 20.62 0.27 4.50
N VAL A 67 19.69 0.10 3.56
CA VAL A 67 19.95 0.24 2.13
C VAL A 67 19.14 1.39 1.59
N VAL A 68 19.80 2.33 0.96
CA VAL A 68 19.20 3.39 0.14
C VAL A 68 19.26 2.89 -1.30
N LEU A 69 18.15 2.40 -1.79
CA LEU A 69 18.07 1.81 -3.12
C LEU A 69 17.19 2.65 -4.05
N GLU A 70 17.42 2.49 -5.34
CA GLU A 70 16.54 2.96 -6.40
C GLU A 70 15.68 1.81 -6.92
N THR A 71 14.55 2.16 -7.54
CA THR A 71 13.76 1.21 -8.33
C THR A 71 13.67 1.67 -9.78
N MET A 72 13.18 0.77 -10.62
CA MET A 72 13.08 0.97 -12.06
C MET A 72 11.62 0.75 -12.49
N MET A 73 11.17 1.47 -13.51
CA MET A 73 9.86 1.25 -14.11
C MET A 73 9.73 -0.16 -14.69
N HIS A 74 8.51 -0.57 -14.95
CA HIS A 74 8.15 -1.88 -15.49
C HIS A 74 9.01 -2.28 -16.69
N SER A 75 9.24 -3.59 -16.82
CA SER A 75 9.92 -4.23 -17.95
C SER A 75 11.32 -3.66 -18.21
N HIS A 76 12.15 -3.57 -17.16
CA HIS A 76 13.48 -2.94 -17.26
C HIS A 76 13.41 -1.54 -17.87
N ASN A 77 12.56 -0.67 -17.26
CA ASN A 77 12.40 0.73 -17.63
C ASN A 77 11.87 0.95 -19.06
N GLN A 78 11.09 0.01 -19.60
CA GLN A 78 10.52 0.15 -20.94
C GLN A 78 9.12 0.80 -20.94
N VAL A 79 8.45 0.87 -19.78
CA VAL A 79 7.17 1.59 -19.62
C VAL A 79 7.47 3.00 -19.13
N VAL A 80 7.74 3.90 -20.06
CA VAL A 80 8.15 5.29 -19.80
C VAL A 80 7.34 6.26 -20.66
N PRO A 81 7.30 7.56 -20.33
CA PRO A 81 6.58 8.56 -21.12
C PRO A 81 6.91 8.48 -22.62
N GLY A 82 5.86 8.50 -23.44
CA GLY A 82 5.95 8.37 -24.90
C GLY A 82 5.67 6.97 -25.44
N ARG A 83 5.63 5.93 -24.60
CA ARG A 83 5.20 4.59 -25.05
C ARG A 83 3.70 4.54 -25.25
N THR A 84 3.27 3.90 -26.33
CA THR A 84 1.87 3.62 -26.65
C THR A 84 1.37 2.40 -25.90
N ILE A 85 0.06 2.25 -25.79
CA ILE A 85 -0.53 1.05 -25.17
C ILE A 85 -0.22 -0.22 -25.96
N GLU A 86 -0.11 -0.13 -27.29
CA GLU A 86 0.25 -1.27 -28.14
C GLU A 86 1.70 -1.73 -27.89
N GLU A 87 2.62 -0.81 -27.69
CA GLU A 87 4.00 -1.15 -27.31
C GLU A 87 4.06 -1.80 -25.92
N ILE A 88 3.29 -1.29 -24.96
CA ILE A 88 3.20 -1.89 -23.60
C ILE A 88 2.61 -3.29 -23.67
N LYS A 89 1.53 -3.47 -24.44
CA LYS A 89 0.91 -4.79 -24.68
C LYS A 89 1.91 -5.77 -25.29
N LYS A 90 2.72 -5.31 -26.24
CA LYS A 90 3.76 -6.12 -26.89
C LYS A 90 4.82 -6.62 -25.92
N LEU A 91 5.17 -5.86 -24.87
CA LEU A 91 6.06 -6.35 -23.82
C LEU A 91 5.53 -7.60 -23.11
N ARG A 92 4.20 -7.81 -23.08
CA ARG A 92 3.60 -9.02 -22.49
C ARG A 92 3.65 -10.21 -23.41
N THR A 93 3.44 -9.99 -24.71
CA THR A 93 3.41 -11.05 -25.74
C THR A 93 4.81 -11.49 -26.19
N ASP A 94 5.76 -10.56 -26.29
CA ASP A 94 7.11 -10.84 -26.74
C ASP A 94 8.00 -11.48 -25.66
N HIS A 95 7.59 -11.40 -24.40
CA HIS A 95 8.35 -11.96 -23.26
C HIS A 95 7.48 -12.91 -22.40
N PRO A 96 7.04 -14.04 -22.95
CA PRO A 96 6.19 -14.98 -22.22
C PRO A 96 6.89 -15.49 -20.95
N GLY A 97 6.12 -15.67 -19.89
CA GLY A 97 6.60 -16.11 -18.57
C GLY A 97 7.24 -15.02 -17.70
N ARG A 98 7.49 -13.83 -18.23
CA ARG A 98 7.93 -12.69 -17.43
C ARG A 98 6.72 -11.89 -16.92
N GLY A 99 6.71 -11.58 -15.62
CA GLY A 99 5.83 -10.57 -15.05
C GLY A 99 6.21 -9.16 -15.55
N PRO A 100 5.37 -8.14 -15.31
CA PRO A 100 5.66 -6.77 -15.73
C PRO A 100 6.80 -6.11 -14.94
N HIS A 101 7.00 -6.51 -13.72
CA HIS A 101 7.71 -5.75 -12.70
C HIS A 101 9.23 -5.86 -12.86
N THR A 102 9.93 -4.78 -12.59
CA THR A 102 11.38 -4.76 -12.41
C THR A 102 11.68 -4.73 -10.91
N LEU A 103 12.44 -5.72 -10.44
CA LEU A 103 12.75 -5.90 -9.02
C LEU A 103 14.22 -5.60 -8.75
N THR A 104 14.51 -4.64 -7.86
CA THR A 104 15.87 -4.38 -7.37
C THR A 104 16.24 -5.41 -6.30
N GLY A 105 17.38 -6.05 -6.45
CA GLY A 105 17.86 -7.16 -5.61
C GLY A 105 18.33 -8.36 -6.43
N PRO A 106 18.63 -9.53 -5.77
CA PRO A 106 18.37 -9.80 -4.35
C PRO A 106 19.44 -9.21 -3.42
N ILE A 107 19.01 -8.84 -2.23
CA ILE A 107 19.90 -8.44 -1.14
C ILE A 107 19.99 -9.59 -0.14
N PHE A 108 21.21 -10.04 0.15
CA PHE A 108 21.47 -11.08 1.14
C PHE A 108 21.69 -10.42 2.52
N VAL A 109 20.96 -10.88 3.52
CA VAL A 109 21.07 -10.40 4.90
C VAL A 109 21.83 -11.44 5.74
N ASN A 110 23.06 -11.12 6.15
CA ASN A 110 23.87 -11.99 7.01
C ASN A 110 23.10 -12.31 8.31
N GLY A 111 23.15 -13.58 8.68
CA GLY A 111 22.49 -14.07 9.89
C GLY A 111 21.01 -14.38 9.72
N ALA A 112 20.36 -14.06 8.60
CA ALA A 112 19.00 -14.51 8.34
C ALA A 112 19.00 -15.99 7.93
N GLU A 113 18.28 -16.83 8.68
CA GLU A 113 18.20 -18.28 8.45
C GLU A 113 16.74 -18.71 8.28
N PRO A 114 16.48 -19.83 7.58
CA PRO A 114 15.13 -20.37 7.46
C PRO A 114 14.42 -20.52 8.82
N GLY A 115 13.21 -20.02 8.94
CA GLY A 115 12.44 -20.02 10.18
C GLY A 115 12.58 -18.75 11.03
N ASP A 116 13.48 -17.83 10.66
CA ASP A 116 13.51 -16.47 11.20
C ASP A 116 12.41 -15.59 10.57
N VAL A 117 12.31 -14.37 11.03
CA VAL A 117 11.48 -13.32 10.42
C VAL A 117 12.37 -12.17 9.97
N LEU A 118 12.23 -11.75 8.72
CA LEU A 118 12.84 -10.51 8.26
C LEU A 118 11.88 -9.34 8.53
N LYS A 119 12.34 -8.37 9.33
CA LYS A 119 11.68 -7.07 9.49
C LYS A 119 12.27 -6.10 8.49
N ILE A 120 11.41 -5.52 7.65
CA ILE A 120 11.76 -4.53 6.63
C ILE A 120 11.09 -3.22 7.02
N THR A 121 11.86 -2.24 7.46
CA THR A 121 11.36 -0.93 7.89
C THR A 121 11.57 0.09 6.80
N ILE A 122 10.52 0.75 6.35
CA ILE A 122 10.58 1.85 5.38
C ILE A 122 10.91 3.14 6.13
N ASN A 123 12.10 3.68 5.89
CA ASN A 123 12.54 4.91 6.52
C ASN A 123 12.15 6.16 5.70
N LYS A 124 12.24 6.05 4.35
CA LYS A 124 11.94 7.16 3.45
C LYS A 124 11.61 6.66 2.05
N ILE A 125 10.70 7.35 1.37
CA ILE A 125 10.34 7.11 -0.04
C ILE A 125 10.38 8.44 -0.79
N VAL A 126 11.14 8.50 -1.89
CA VAL A 126 11.13 9.63 -2.83
C VAL A 126 10.83 9.09 -4.22
N PRO A 127 9.62 9.27 -4.74
CA PRO A 127 9.28 8.86 -6.09
C PRO A 127 9.98 9.75 -7.14
N ARG A 128 10.09 9.27 -8.38
CA ARG A 128 10.40 10.12 -9.53
C ARG A 128 9.18 10.99 -9.85
N ALA A 129 9.40 12.10 -10.53
CA ALA A 129 8.37 13.12 -10.79
C ALA A 129 7.42 12.74 -11.95
N TYR A 130 7.22 11.46 -12.22
CA TYR A 130 6.26 10.97 -13.21
C TYR A 130 5.65 9.64 -12.79
N ALA A 131 4.45 9.38 -13.30
CA ALA A 131 3.77 8.10 -13.15
C ALA A 131 3.02 7.72 -14.41
N THR A 132 2.63 6.44 -14.50
CA THR A 132 1.77 5.92 -15.55
C THR A 132 0.56 5.22 -14.93
N ASN A 133 -0.57 5.26 -15.63
CA ASN A 133 -1.70 4.38 -15.39
C ASN A 133 -2.17 3.82 -16.73
N PHE A 134 -2.41 2.52 -16.81
CA PHE A 134 -2.85 1.87 -18.06
C PHE A 134 -3.70 0.64 -17.80
N ASN A 135 -4.52 0.28 -18.79
CA ASN A 135 -5.21 -1.01 -18.85
C ASN A 135 -4.77 -1.78 -20.09
N VAL A 136 -4.78 -3.12 -20.00
CA VAL A 136 -4.45 -4.00 -21.13
C VAL A 136 -5.67 -4.82 -21.50
N PRO A 137 -6.45 -4.37 -22.51
CA PRO A 137 -7.74 -4.96 -22.86
C PRO A 137 -7.63 -6.41 -23.31
N GLY A 138 -8.61 -7.23 -22.94
CA GLY A 138 -8.70 -8.64 -23.29
C GLY A 138 -7.68 -9.55 -22.58
N MET A 139 -6.78 -8.98 -21.75
CA MET A 139 -5.74 -9.76 -21.06
C MET A 139 -5.81 -9.60 -19.54
N PHE A 140 -5.83 -8.37 -19.03
CA PHE A 140 -5.66 -8.06 -17.62
C PHE A 140 -6.61 -6.93 -17.16
N GLY A 141 -6.73 -6.75 -15.84
CA GLY A 141 -7.67 -5.83 -15.21
C GLY A 141 -8.89 -6.57 -14.64
N GLN A 142 -9.73 -5.85 -13.89
CA GLN A 142 -10.97 -6.43 -13.32
C GLN A 142 -12.02 -6.70 -14.40
N PHE A 143 -12.05 -5.87 -15.45
CA PHE A 143 -13.08 -5.89 -16.49
C PHE A 143 -12.48 -5.90 -17.91
N PRO A 144 -11.58 -6.85 -18.25
CA PRO A 144 -10.84 -6.80 -19.53
C PRO A 144 -11.77 -6.86 -20.74
N ASP A 145 -12.89 -7.59 -20.67
CA ASP A 145 -13.85 -7.72 -21.75
C ASP A 145 -14.80 -6.52 -21.90
N LYS A 146 -14.97 -5.75 -20.82
CA LYS A 146 -15.84 -4.56 -20.83
C LYS A 146 -15.13 -3.30 -21.32
N TYR A 147 -13.81 -3.29 -21.30
CA TYR A 147 -12.96 -2.19 -21.77
C TYR A 147 -12.07 -2.70 -22.89
N PRO A 148 -12.62 -2.85 -24.12
CA PRO A 148 -11.89 -3.41 -25.27
C PRO A 148 -10.78 -2.50 -25.78
N ASP A 149 -10.89 -1.20 -25.49
CA ASP A 149 -9.89 -0.22 -25.87
C ASP A 149 -8.84 -0.09 -24.75
N GLY A 150 -7.56 -0.10 -25.17
CA GLY A 150 -6.45 0.13 -24.25
C GLY A 150 -6.16 1.63 -24.11
N GLN A 151 -5.74 2.02 -22.91
CA GLN A 151 -5.28 3.38 -22.63
C GLN A 151 -3.98 3.34 -21.83
N VAL A 152 -3.06 4.22 -22.14
CA VAL A 152 -1.96 4.59 -21.26
C VAL A 152 -2.01 6.10 -21.01
N ARG A 153 -1.90 6.46 -19.74
CA ARG A 153 -1.86 7.86 -19.29
C ARG A 153 -0.55 8.09 -18.55
N TYR A 154 0.16 9.12 -18.96
CA TYR A 154 1.37 9.58 -18.28
C TYR A 154 1.07 10.87 -17.53
N MET A 155 1.55 10.95 -16.31
CA MET A 155 1.31 12.09 -15.42
C MET A 155 2.62 12.58 -14.83
N TYR A 156 2.74 13.89 -14.64
CA TYR A 156 3.80 14.48 -13.83
C TYR A 156 3.30 14.63 -12.39
N LEU A 157 4.15 14.29 -11.44
CA LEU A 157 3.85 14.33 -10.02
C LEU A 157 4.37 15.65 -9.44
N ASP A 158 3.50 16.42 -8.80
CA ASP A 158 3.88 17.56 -7.97
C ASP A 158 4.33 17.02 -6.59
N LEU A 159 5.63 16.82 -6.44
CA LEU A 159 6.20 16.24 -5.23
C LEU A 159 6.24 17.22 -4.06
N ASP A 160 6.12 18.52 -4.30
CA ASP A 160 6.03 19.53 -3.24
C ASP A 160 4.63 19.54 -2.61
N LYS A 161 3.59 19.40 -3.44
CA LYS A 161 2.20 19.30 -2.98
C LYS A 161 1.75 17.87 -2.68
N MET A 162 2.55 16.88 -3.07
CA MET A 162 2.21 15.46 -3.00
C MET A 162 0.86 15.17 -3.67
N GLU A 163 0.73 15.58 -4.92
CA GLU A 163 -0.46 15.32 -5.74
C GLU A 163 -0.12 15.27 -7.24
N THR A 164 -1.06 14.78 -8.03
CA THR A 164 -0.98 14.84 -9.50
C THR A 164 -2.34 15.19 -10.07
N GLU A 165 -2.37 15.99 -11.12
CA GLU A 165 -3.57 16.21 -11.93
C GLU A 165 -3.78 15.00 -12.85
N PHE A 166 -4.71 14.11 -12.46
CA PHE A 166 -5.05 12.92 -13.23
C PHE A 166 -5.84 13.25 -14.50
N LEU A 167 -6.76 14.19 -14.40
CA LEU A 167 -7.56 14.80 -15.45
C LEU A 167 -7.67 16.30 -15.18
N PRO A 168 -7.99 17.15 -16.18
CA PRO A 168 -8.20 18.57 -15.93
C PRO A 168 -9.17 18.82 -14.76
N GLY A 169 -8.69 19.47 -13.71
CA GLY A 169 -9.45 19.75 -12.48
C GLY A 169 -9.66 18.55 -11.55
N VAL A 170 -9.07 17.38 -11.82
CA VAL A 170 -9.15 16.19 -10.97
C VAL A 170 -7.79 15.84 -10.42
N PHE A 171 -7.60 15.99 -9.12
CA PHE A 171 -6.31 15.83 -8.44
C PHE A 171 -6.32 14.59 -7.55
N VAL A 172 -5.35 13.72 -7.75
CA VAL A 172 -5.12 12.53 -6.92
C VAL A 172 -3.98 12.82 -5.94
N PRO A 173 -4.21 12.72 -4.63
CA PRO A 173 -3.15 12.87 -3.63
C PRO A 173 -2.18 11.68 -3.71
N LEU A 174 -0.88 11.97 -3.58
CA LEU A 174 0.17 10.95 -3.59
C LEU A 174 0.37 10.37 -2.19
N LYS A 175 0.53 9.07 -2.15
CA LYS A 175 0.94 8.31 -0.96
C LYS A 175 1.84 7.18 -1.44
N PRO A 176 3.14 7.42 -1.67
CA PRO A 176 4.03 6.45 -2.27
C PRO A 176 4.23 5.21 -1.38
N PHE A 177 4.28 4.03 -2.03
CA PHE A 177 4.53 2.76 -1.37
C PHE A 177 5.05 1.72 -2.38
N PRO A 178 5.77 0.66 -1.96
CA PRO A 178 6.15 -0.44 -2.83
C PRO A 178 4.95 -1.38 -3.05
N GLY A 179 4.56 -1.61 -4.29
CA GLY A 179 3.60 -2.67 -4.65
C GLY A 179 4.22 -4.04 -4.41
N ILE A 180 5.50 -4.20 -4.84
CA ILE A 180 6.27 -5.42 -4.58
C ILE A 180 7.34 -5.18 -3.52
N ILE A 181 7.30 -6.03 -2.50
CA ILE A 181 8.33 -6.14 -1.48
C ILE A 181 8.29 -7.56 -0.88
N GLY A 182 9.41 -8.26 -0.86
CA GLY A 182 9.39 -9.64 -0.39
C GLY A 182 10.76 -10.30 -0.36
N VAL A 183 10.73 -11.59 -0.02
CA VAL A 183 11.90 -12.45 0.12
C VAL A 183 11.81 -13.64 -0.84
N ALA A 184 12.89 -14.39 -0.96
CA ALA A 184 12.88 -15.60 -1.77
C ALA A 184 11.93 -16.66 -1.21
N ARG A 185 11.28 -17.39 -2.11
CA ARG A 185 10.45 -18.54 -1.79
C ARG A 185 11.30 -19.74 -1.38
N LYS A 186 10.65 -20.69 -0.68
CA LYS A 186 11.31 -21.93 -0.24
C LYS A 186 11.69 -22.82 -1.42
N GLU A 187 10.73 -23.03 -2.32
CA GLU A 187 10.91 -23.92 -3.46
C GLU A 187 11.83 -23.28 -4.50
N PRO A 188 12.77 -24.05 -5.09
CA PRO A 188 13.67 -23.55 -6.13
C PRO A 188 12.92 -23.26 -7.43
N GLY A 189 13.50 -22.37 -8.23
CA GLY A 189 12.99 -22.02 -9.56
C GLY A 189 12.56 -20.57 -9.67
N ARG A 190 12.13 -20.22 -10.88
CA ARG A 190 11.64 -18.88 -11.22
C ARG A 190 10.13 -18.79 -11.04
N TYR A 191 9.71 -17.93 -10.13
CA TYR A 191 8.30 -17.66 -9.84
C TYR A 191 7.93 -16.27 -10.30
N SER A 192 6.81 -16.16 -11.03
CA SER A 192 6.31 -14.87 -11.51
C SER A 192 6.20 -13.85 -10.37
N SER A 193 6.60 -12.61 -10.66
CA SER A 193 6.46 -11.49 -9.72
C SER A 193 5.01 -11.05 -9.50
N VAL A 194 4.05 -11.56 -10.31
CA VAL A 194 2.66 -11.10 -10.27
C VAL A 194 1.90 -11.57 -9.03
N PRO A 195 1.82 -12.87 -8.66
CA PRO A 195 1.01 -13.28 -7.52
C PRO A 195 1.76 -13.04 -6.19
N PRO A 196 1.09 -12.44 -5.19
CA PRO A 196 1.58 -12.38 -3.81
C PRO A 196 1.42 -13.72 -3.09
N GLY A 197 2.06 -13.84 -1.90
CA GLY A 197 1.97 -15.03 -1.08
C GLY A 197 2.59 -14.91 0.31
N GLU A 198 2.99 -16.04 0.88
CA GLU A 198 3.65 -16.14 2.18
C GLU A 198 5.01 -15.44 2.24
N PHE A 199 5.62 -15.20 1.09
CA PHE A 199 6.89 -14.48 0.93
C PHE A 199 6.66 -12.95 0.76
N ALA A 200 5.45 -12.46 0.93
CA ALA A 200 4.92 -11.15 0.58
C ALA A 200 4.85 -10.96 -0.96
N GLY A 201 5.84 -10.37 -1.61
CA GLY A 201 5.84 -10.15 -3.06
C GLY A 201 4.92 -8.99 -3.45
N ASN A 202 4.04 -9.21 -4.43
CA ASN A 202 3.14 -8.21 -4.99
C ASN A 202 1.90 -7.99 -4.12
N ILE A 203 2.11 -7.34 -2.96
CA ILE A 203 1.08 -7.19 -1.93
C ILE A 203 0.08 -6.06 -2.18
N ASP A 204 0.49 -5.01 -2.88
CA ASP A 204 -0.32 -3.84 -3.26
C ASP A 204 -1.15 -3.25 -2.12
N ILE A 205 -0.52 -3.05 -0.98
CA ILE A 205 -1.15 -2.48 0.21
C ILE A 205 -0.73 -1.02 0.36
N ARG A 206 -1.56 -0.10 -0.09
CA ARG A 206 -1.28 1.35 -0.07
C ARG A 206 -1.04 1.95 1.33
N ASP A 207 -1.37 1.23 2.38
CA ASP A 207 -1.12 1.65 3.76
C ASP A 207 0.30 1.26 4.24
N PHE A 208 1.06 0.54 3.42
CA PHE A 208 2.45 0.18 3.66
C PHE A 208 3.39 1.24 3.06
N THR A 209 3.48 2.39 3.67
CA THR A 209 4.27 3.56 3.25
C THR A 209 5.37 3.89 4.26
N GLU A 210 6.00 5.05 4.10
CA GLU A 210 7.04 5.56 5.01
C GLU A 210 6.64 5.47 6.49
N GLY A 211 7.56 5.00 7.33
CA GLY A 211 7.34 4.76 8.75
C GLY A 211 6.70 3.41 9.10
N ALA A 212 6.33 2.60 8.10
CA ALA A 212 5.80 1.26 8.32
C ALA A 212 6.90 0.18 8.27
N SER A 213 6.61 -1.00 8.81
CA SER A 213 7.47 -2.18 8.78
C SER A 213 6.69 -3.40 8.31
N LEU A 214 7.27 -4.17 7.38
CA LEU A 214 6.80 -5.50 7.00
C LEU A 214 7.58 -6.55 7.79
N TYR A 215 6.88 -7.52 8.33
CA TYR A 215 7.42 -8.74 8.92
C TYR A 215 7.08 -9.88 7.96
N VAL A 216 8.10 -10.60 7.48
CA VAL A 216 7.94 -11.70 6.52
C VAL A 216 8.76 -12.90 6.94
N PRO A 217 8.23 -14.14 6.83
CA PRO A 217 8.99 -15.36 7.13
C PRO A 217 10.22 -15.50 6.23
N VAL A 218 11.33 -15.98 6.77
CA VAL A 218 12.54 -16.31 6.01
C VAL A 218 12.49 -17.77 5.61
N PHE A 219 12.58 -18.05 4.31
CA PHE A 219 12.51 -19.42 3.77
C PHE A 219 13.86 -19.99 3.35
N VAL A 220 14.81 -19.11 3.00
CA VAL A 220 16.15 -19.47 2.57
C VAL A 220 17.20 -18.66 3.32
N LYS A 221 18.42 -19.19 3.41
CA LYS A 221 19.55 -18.48 4.02
C LYS A 221 19.74 -17.10 3.38
N GLY A 222 19.94 -16.08 4.20
CA GLY A 222 20.09 -14.69 3.76
C GLY A 222 18.80 -14.02 3.33
N ALA A 223 17.64 -14.67 3.48
CA ALA A 223 16.30 -14.20 3.09
C ALA A 223 16.17 -13.89 1.59
N LEU A 224 17.16 -13.26 0.98
CA LEU A 224 17.16 -12.75 -0.40
C LEU A 224 15.99 -11.78 -0.62
N PHE A 225 16.22 -10.52 -0.29
CA PHE A 225 15.21 -9.46 -0.36
C PHE A 225 15.17 -8.81 -1.74
N TRP A 226 13.96 -8.59 -2.27
CA TRP A 226 13.69 -7.78 -3.46
C TRP A 226 12.59 -6.76 -3.20
N THR A 227 12.63 -5.66 -3.99
CA THR A 227 11.54 -4.68 -4.07
C THR A 227 11.47 -4.06 -5.45
N GLY A 228 10.30 -3.58 -5.81
CA GLY A 228 10.04 -2.92 -7.09
C GLY A 228 8.58 -2.55 -7.19
N ASP A 229 8.07 -2.37 -8.42
CA ASP A 229 6.67 -2.06 -8.62
C ASP A 229 6.23 -0.90 -7.74
N SER A 230 6.82 0.26 -8.03
CA SER A 230 6.73 1.43 -7.16
C SER A 230 5.50 2.25 -7.50
N HIS A 231 4.63 2.45 -6.52
CA HIS A 231 3.39 3.18 -6.68
C HIS A 231 3.47 4.58 -6.07
N ALA A 232 3.01 5.58 -6.81
CA ALA A 232 2.84 6.95 -6.29
C ALA A 232 1.51 7.11 -5.56
N ALA A 233 0.46 6.42 -6.01
CA ALA A 233 -0.85 6.31 -5.38
C ALA A 233 -1.61 5.10 -5.96
N GLN A 234 -2.54 4.55 -5.18
CA GLN A 234 -3.42 3.47 -5.61
C GLN A 234 -4.75 3.55 -4.86
N GLY A 235 -5.84 3.24 -5.56
CA GLY A 235 -7.12 2.94 -4.95
C GLY A 235 -7.16 1.49 -4.43
N ASN A 236 -7.86 1.24 -3.33
CA ASN A 236 -8.11 -0.12 -2.88
C ASN A 236 -9.03 -0.86 -3.86
N GLY A 237 -8.49 -1.85 -4.52
CA GLY A 237 -9.07 -2.61 -5.62
C GLY A 237 -8.18 -2.68 -6.85
N GLU A 238 -7.42 -1.63 -7.19
CA GLU A 238 -6.51 -1.56 -8.35
C GLU A 238 -7.18 -2.02 -9.66
N VAL A 239 -8.41 -1.58 -9.85
CA VAL A 239 -9.39 -2.22 -10.74
C VAL A 239 -9.02 -2.23 -12.23
N ASN A 240 -8.30 -1.23 -12.75
CA ASN A 240 -7.97 -1.20 -14.19
C ASN A 240 -6.69 -1.99 -14.55
N LEU A 241 -5.95 -2.50 -13.59
CA LEU A 241 -4.70 -3.25 -13.68
C LEU A 241 -3.52 -2.58 -12.97
N THR A 242 -3.46 -1.25 -12.94
CA THR A 242 -2.31 -0.51 -12.43
C THR A 242 -2.71 0.53 -11.39
N ALA A 243 -1.78 0.81 -10.50
CA ALA A 243 -1.75 2.02 -9.67
C ALA A 243 -1.39 3.26 -10.50
N LEU A 244 -0.90 4.32 -9.85
CA LEU A 244 -0.04 5.31 -10.48
C LEU A 244 1.39 4.78 -10.39
N GLU A 245 1.78 4.02 -11.43
CA GLU A 245 3.06 3.34 -11.52
C GLU A 245 4.20 4.34 -11.67
N THR A 246 5.22 4.24 -10.84
CA THR A 246 6.41 5.10 -10.88
C THR A 246 7.69 4.30 -10.64
N ALA A 247 8.80 4.97 -10.48
CA ALA A 247 10.02 4.42 -9.91
C ALA A 247 10.43 5.28 -8.71
N PHE A 248 11.11 4.71 -7.73
CA PHE A 248 11.65 5.48 -6.63
C PHE A 248 13.07 5.94 -6.97
N LYS A 249 13.31 7.25 -6.78
CA LYS A 249 14.64 7.83 -6.79
C LYS A 249 15.41 7.48 -5.50
N GLU A 250 14.65 7.31 -4.41
CA GLU A 250 15.17 6.88 -3.11
C GLU A 250 14.13 5.99 -2.44
N PHE A 251 14.52 4.78 -2.12
CA PHE A 251 13.77 3.89 -1.23
C PHE A 251 14.72 3.43 -0.12
N ASN A 252 14.56 4.04 1.06
CA ASN A 252 15.44 3.83 2.19
C ASN A 252 14.80 2.81 3.13
N VAL A 253 15.43 1.64 3.28
CA VAL A 253 14.93 0.54 4.11
C VAL A 253 15.98 -0.01 5.04
N THR A 254 15.58 -0.35 6.26
CA THR A 254 16.41 -1.11 7.22
C THR A 254 15.93 -2.56 7.25
N LEU A 255 16.87 -3.51 7.07
CA LEU A 255 16.59 -4.95 7.04
C LEU A 255 17.12 -5.60 8.32
N THR A 256 16.23 -6.19 9.13
CA THR A 256 16.60 -6.80 10.42
C THR A 256 16.09 -8.23 10.51
N ALA A 257 16.99 -9.20 10.66
CA ALA A 257 16.65 -10.59 10.94
C ALA A 257 16.28 -10.76 12.42
N LEU A 258 15.06 -11.15 12.69
CA LEU A 258 14.53 -11.37 14.05
C LEU A 258 14.61 -12.85 14.38
N LYS A 259 15.36 -13.19 15.45
CA LYS A 259 15.51 -14.54 15.95
C LYS A 259 14.43 -14.90 16.96
N GLY A 260 13.99 -16.17 16.93
CA GLY A 260 13.01 -16.67 17.91
C GLY A 260 11.59 -16.16 17.74
N VAL A 261 11.32 -15.36 16.72
CA VAL A 261 9.97 -14.93 16.33
C VAL A 261 9.40 -15.96 15.35
N LYS A 262 8.18 -16.43 15.64
CA LYS A 262 7.48 -17.35 14.72
C LYS A 262 6.42 -16.57 13.94
N LEU A 263 6.49 -16.65 12.65
CA LEU A 263 5.53 -16.06 11.74
C LEU A 263 5.39 -16.97 10.50
N GLU A 264 4.16 -17.30 10.14
CA GLU A 264 3.88 -18.15 8.97
C GLU A 264 3.41 -17.35 7.77
N TRP A 265 2.90 -16.14 8.01
CA TRP A 265 2.29 -15.27 7.01
C TRP A 265 2.67 -13.80 7.23
N PRO A 266 2.89 -13.00 6.17
CA PRO A 266 3.34 -11.62 6.31
C PRO A 266 2.38 -10.77 7.15
N ARG A 267 2.94 -9.78 7.85
CA ARG A 267 2.19 -8.81 8.67
C ARG A 267 2.86 -7.45 8.56
N ILE A 268 2.08 -6.38 8.49
CA ILE A 268 2.60 -5.00 8.45
C ILE A 268 2.28 -4.31 9.77
N GLU A 269 3.24 -3.52 10.23
CA GLU A 269 3.10 -2.59 11.33
C GLU A 269 3.25 -1.17 10.81
N THR A 270 2.25 -0.33 11.03
CA THR A 270 2.30 1.11 10.79
C THR A 270 2.42 1.85 12.12
N PRO A 271 2.66 3.16 12.14
CA PRO A 271 2.63 3.93 13.40
C PRO A 271 1.32 3.77 14.17
N THR A 272 0.21 3.52 13.50
CA THR A 272 -1.13 3.55 14.08
C THR A 272 -1.90 2.23 14.03
N HIS A 273 -1.54 1.31 13.14
CA HIS A 273 -2.25 0.06 12.91
C HIS A 273 -1.28 -1.12 12.77
N TRP A 274 -1.81 -2.29 13.04
CA TRP A 274 -1.33 -3.53 12.47
C TRP A 274 -2.18 -3.90 11.26
N ILE A 275 -1.58 -4.55 10.27
CA ILE A 275 -2.26 -4.97 9.06
C ILE A 275 -1.97 -6.44 8.84
N THR A 276 -3.02 -7.24 8.75
CA THR A 276 -2.99 -8.64 8.33
C THR A 276 -3.52 -8.75 6.91
N MET A 277 -3.20 -9.84 6.21
CA MET A 277 -3.54 -9.97 4.79
C MET A 277 -3.88 -11.40 4.41
N GLY A 278 -4.59 -11.55 3.31
CA GLY A 278 -4.90 -12.83 2.70
C GLY A 278 -4.96 -12.71 1.19
N TYR A 279 -4.50 -13.76 0.50
CA TYR A 279 -4.38 -13.79 -0.96
C TYR A 279 -4.90 -15.09 -1.52
N ASP A 280 -5.85 -15.01 -2.46
CA ASP A 280 -6.38 -16.16 -3.20
C ASP A 280 -6.99 -15.68 -4.53
N ALA A 281 -7.12 -16.56 -5.51
CA ALA A 281 -7.85 -16.27 -6.74
C ALA A 281 -9.33 -15.96 -6.47
N ASP A 282 -9.88 -16.53 -5.40
CA ASP A 282 -11.22 -16.25 -4.88
C ASP A 282 -11.19 -15.28 -3.70
N LEU A 283 -11.82 -14.10 -3.81
CA LEU A 283 -11.92 -13.13 -2.72
C LEU A 283 -12.57 -13.69 -1.45
N ASN A 284 -13.45 -14.67 -1.55
CA ASN A 284 -14.01 -15.34 -0.36
C ASN A 284 -12.91 -16.06 0.44
N LEU A 285 -11.98 -16.73 -0.25
CA LEU A 285 -10.87 -17.44 0.38
C LEU A 285 -9.78 -16.47 0.87
N ALA A 286 -9.49 -15.40 0.09
CA ALA A 286 -8.59 -14.33 0.50
C ALA A 286 -9.10 -13.65 1.79
N TRP A 287 -10.41 -13.35 1.87
CA TRP A 287 -11.02 -12.81 3.08
C TRP A 287 -10.93 -13.78 4.27
N ALA A 288 -11.26 -15.05 4.06
CA ALA A 288 -11.18 -16.06 5.12
C ALA A 288 -9.75 -16.18 5.66
N GLN A 289 -8.72 -16.08 4.80
CA GLN A 289 -7.33 -16.08 5.22
C GLN A 289 -6.97 -14.81 6.01
N ALA A 290 -7.31 -13.61 5.50
CA ALA A 290 -7.07 -12.36 6.20
C ALA A 290 -7.70 -12.37 7.61
N GLN A 291 -8.91 -12.92 7.75
CA GLN A 291 -9.58 -13.08 9.04
C GLN A 291 -8.84 -14.04 9.98
N ARG A 292 -8.39 -15.19 9.47
CA ARG A 292 -7.58 -16.14 10.30
C ARG A 292 -6.31 -15.48 10.81
N GLU A 293 -5.61 -14.74 9.94
CA GLU A 293 -4.38 -14.03 10.34
C GLU A 293 -4.67 -12.89 11.34
N THR A 294 -5.81 -12.20 11.19
CA THR A 294 -6.26 -11.19 12.17
C THR A 294 -6.56 -11.85 13.53
N GLN A 295 -7.27 -12.98 13.52
CA GLN A 295 -7.59 -13.72 14.73
C GLN A 295 -6.34 -14.23 15.46
N LYS A 296 -5.36 -14.81 14.72
CA LYS A 296 -4.06 -15.20 15.25
C LYS A 296 -3.36 -14.00 15.91
N TYR A 297 -3.29 -12.87 15.20
CA TYR A 297 -2.67 -11.66 15.72
C TYR A 297 -3.32 -11.19 17.03
N LEU A 298 -4.65 -11.13 17.09
CA LEU A 298 -5.37 -10.73 18.31
C LEU A 298 -5.11 -11.70 19.46
N GLY A 299 -5.11 -13.01 19.20
CA GLY A 299 -4.77 -14.04 20.18
C GLY A 299 -3.36 -13.86 20.74
N GLU A 300 -2.36 -13.67 19.88
CA GLU A 300 -0.96 -13.48 20.26
C GLU A 300 -0.73 -12.19 21.07
N GLN A 301 -1.20 -11.06 20.54
CA GLN A 301 -0.92 -9.74 21.10
C GLN A 301 -1.79 -9.35 22.28
N ARG A 302 -3.02 -9.84 22.34
CA ARG A 302 -4.00 -9.54 23.39
C ARG A 302 -4.20 -10.69 24.36
N LYS A 303 -3.54 -11.83 24.13
CA LYS A 303 -3.69 -13.07 24.93
C LYS A 303 -5.15 -13.53 25.02
N LEU A 304 -5.91 -13.34 23.92
CA LEU A 304 -7.31 -13.71 23.83
C LEU A 304 -7.45 -15.19 23.44
N SER A 305 -8.52 -15.82 23.89
CA SER A 305 -8.93 -17.11 23.34
C SER A 305 -9.33 -16.97 21.87
N ALA A 306 -9.32 -18.06 21.11
CA ALA A 306 -9.75 -18.05 19.71
C ALA A 306 -11.20 -17.54 19.55
N VAL A 307 -12.07 -17.86 20.52
CA VAL A 307 -13.48 -17.42 20.53
C VAL A 307 -13.59 -15.91 20.77
N ASP A 308 -12.85 -15.38 21.77
CA ASP A 308 -12.86 -13.96 22.08
C ASP A 308 -12.23 -13.12 20.96
N ALA A 309 -11.14 -13.61 20.36
CA ALA A 309 -10.52 -12.99 19.20
C ALA A 309 -11.49 -12.92 18.01
N ALA A 310 -12.23 -14.01 17.73
CA ALA A 310 -13.24 -14.04 16.68
C ALA A 310 -14.39 -13.08 16.95
N ALA A 311 -14.86 -13.01 18.19
CA ALA A 311 -15.94 -12.09 18.58
C ALA A 311 -15.53 -10.61 18.46
N LEU A 312 -14.25 -10.29 18.68
CA LEU A 312 -13.73 -8.92 18.60
C LEU A 312 -13.51 -8.43 17.16
N LEU A 313 -13.24 -9.34 16.22
CA LEU A 313 -12.91 -9.01 14.82
C LEU A 313 -13.83 -7.97 14.17
N PRO A 314 -15.17 -8.11 14.20
CA PRO A 314 -16.06 -7.16 13.54
C PRO A 314 -15.98 -5.73 14.07
N ALA A 315 -15.61 -5.59 15.35
CA ALA A 315 -15.53 -4.30 16.03
C ALA A 315 -14.19 -3.57 15.81
N VAL A 316 -13.09 -4.31 15.53
CA VAL A 316 -11.75 -3.71 15.52
C VAL A 316 -11.04 -3.77 14.17
N SER A 317 -11.52 -4.53 13.19
CA SER A 317 -10.88 -4.67 11.91
C SER A 317 -11.61 -3.90 10.80
N ASP A 318 -10.86 -3.11 10.02
CA ASP A 318 -11.31 -2.49 8.77
C ASP A 318 -10.66 -3.24 7.60
N CYS A 319 -11.43 -4.13 6.96
CA CYS A 319 -10.92 -4.95 5.86
C CYS A 319 -11.22 -4.31 4.51
N ARG A 320 -10.20 -4.27 3.67
CA ARG A 320 -10.22 -3.63 2.34
C ARG A 320 -9.73 -4.59 1.28
N VAL A 321 -10.18 -4.38 0.05
CA VAL A 321 -9.67 -5.12 -1.10
C VAL A 321 -8.38 -4.43 -1.56
N SER A 322 -7.22 -5.05 -1.40
CA SER A 322 -5.94 -4.46 -1.82
C SER A 322 -5.92 -4.29 -3.33
N GLN A 323 -6.10 -5.41 -4.05
CA GLN A 323 -6.15 -5.49 -5.49
C GLN A 323 -6.97 -6.71 -5.96
N VAL A 324 -7.43 -6.70 -7.21
CA VAL A 324 -8.19 -7.78 -7.84
C VAL A 324 -7.59 -8.28 -9.16
N VAL A 325 -6.35 -7.90 -9.47
CA VAL A 325 -5.75 -8.02 -10.81
C VAL A 325 -4.51 -8.92 -10.88
N ASN A 326 -3.98 -9.41 -9.74
CA ASN A 326 -2.68 -10.09 -9.66
C ASN A 326 -2.76 -11.63 -9.59
N VAL A 327 -3.67 -12.27 -10.36
CA VAL A 327 -3.92 -13.72 -10.33
C VAL A 327 -4.47 -14.16 -8.97
N LYS A 328 -3.77 -13.84 -7.88
CA LYS A 328 -4.26 -13.92 -6.51
C LYS A 328 -4.70 -12.53 -6.07
N LYS A 329 -5.99 -12.36 -5.84
CA LYS A 329 -6.60 -11.14 -5.30
C LYS A 329 -6.22 -10.97 -3.84
N GLY A 330 -6.14 -9.72 -3.38
CA GLY A 330 -5.69 -9.40 -2.03
C GLY A 330 -6.77 -8.76 -1.16
N ILE A 331 -6.85 -9.18 0.09
CA ILE A 331 -7.58 -8.49 1.15
C ILE A 331 -6.62 -8.23 2.30
N HIS A 332 -6.67 -7.03 2.84
CA HIS A 332 -5.94 -6.67 4.05
C HIS A 332 -6.88 -6.04 5.08
N CYS A 333 -6.59 -6.30 6.36
CA CYS A 333 -7.39 -5.81 7.48
C CYS A 333 -6.53 -4.94 8.39
N LEU A 334 -6.94 -3.69 8.60
CA LEU A 334 -6.31 -2.74 9.51
C LEU A 334 -6.88 -2.94 10.92
N ILE A 335 -6.00 -3.07 11.90
CA ILE A 335 -6.32 -3.24 13.31
C ILE A 335 -5.67 -2.10 14.09
N PRO A 336 -6.42 -1.17 14.68
CA PRO A 336 -5.84 -0.07 15.44
C PRO A 336 -4.96 -0.56 16.59
N LYS A 337 -3.80 0.03 16.78
CA LYS A 337 -2.94 -0.25 17.96
C LYS A 337 -3.62 0.18 19.25
N ASP A 338 -4.36 1.26 19.21
CA ASP A 338 -5.19 1.77 20.29
C ASP A 338 -6.67 1.69 19.89
N VAL A 339 -7.29 0.56 20.20
CA VAL A 339 -8.72 0.31 19.92
C VAL A 339 -9.62 1.21 20.76
N ALA A 340 -9.24 1.52 21.99
CA ALA A 340 -10.04 2.33 22.91
C ALA A 340 -10.14 3.80 22.45
N ALA A 341 -9.05 4.35 21.88
CA ALA A 341 -9.01 5.73 21.43
C ALA A 341 -9.64 5.95 20.03
N ARG A 342 -9.69 4.91 19.19
CA ARG A 342 -10.08 5.05 17.79
C ARG A 342 -11.52 4.62 17.48
N GLY A 343 -12.15 3.86 18.38
CA GLY A 343 -13.51 3.37 18.17
C GLY A 343 -13.64 2.38 17.00
N ILE A 344 -14.88 2.14 16.58
CA ILE A 344 -15.21 1.31 15.42
C ILE A 344 -14.87 2.08 14.14
N PRO A 345 -14.17 1.47 13.17
CA PRO A 345 -13.87 2.12 11.90
C PRO A 345 -15.13 2.64 11.18
N GLU A 346 -15.06 3.87 10.69
CA GLU A 346 -16.16 4.47 9.95
C GLU A 346 -16.36 3.75 8.61
N ARG A 347 -17.57 3.24 8.38
CA ARG A 347 -17.94 2.49 7.17
C ARG A 347 -19.17 3.13 6.52
N PRO A 348 -19.02 4.25 5.80
CA PRO A 348 -20.14 4.90 5.18
C PRO A 348 -20.78 4.00 4.13
N THR A 349 -22.07 3.74 4.25
CA THR A 349 -22.87 2.95 3.29
C THR A 349 -23.72 3.82 2.36
N THR A 350 -23.75 5.12 2.62
CA THR A 350 -24.47 6.12 1.82
C THR A 350 -23.56 7.31 1.55
N GLU A 351 -23.88 8.08 0.51
CA GLU A 351 -23.16 9.31 0.17
C GLU A 351 -23.08 10.26 1.37
N THR A 352 -21.89 10.84 1.58
CA THR A 352 -21.64 11.84 2.64
C THR A 352 -21.26 13.19 2.02
N ALA A 353 -21.05 14.21 2.86
CA ALA A 353 -20.52 15.49 2.39
C ALA A 353 -19.15 15.36 1.70
N ALA A 354 -18.30 14.40 2.14
CA ALA A 354 -16.94 14.21 1.67
C ALA A 354 -16.76 13.10 0.63
N LEU A 355 -17.68 12.11 0.58
CA LEU A 355 -17.50 10.88 -0.17
C LEU A 355 -18.71 10.57 -1.06
N TYR A 356 -18.45 10.13 -2.28
CA TYR A 356 -19.37 9.32 -3.06
C TYR A 356 -19.26 7.88 -2.59
N VAL A 357 -20.39 7.17 -2.54
CA VAL A 357 -20.44 5.78 -2.05
C VAL A 357 -21.29 4.95 -2.99
N THR A 358 -20.77 3.81 -3.41
CA THR A 358 -21.51 2.75 -4.06
C THR A 358 -21.36 1.46 -3.28
N HIS A 359 -22.35 0.58 -3.35
CA HIS A 359 -22.30 -0.69 -2.65
C HIS A 359 -23.02 -1.76 -3.45
N ALA A 360 -22.63 -3.01 -3.21
CA ALA A 360 -23.32 -4.17 -3.72
C ALA A 360 -23.32 -5.30 -2.70
N LYS A 361 -24.34 -6.15 -2.78
CA LYS A 361 -24.47 -7.36 -1.96
C LYS A 361 -24.61 -8.58 -2.86
N ASN A 362 -23.90 -9.64 -2.53
CA ASN A 362 -24.02 -10.92 -3.22
C ASN A 362 -23.51 -12.04 -2.29
N ALA A 363 -24.00 -13.25 -2.47
CA ALA A 363 -23.48 -14.43 -1.79
C ALA A 363 -22.00 -14.69 -2.10
N ASN A 364 -21.55 -14.28 -3.29
CA ASN A 364 -20.16 -14.36 -3.75
C ASN A 364 -19.48 -12.98 -3.65
N LEU A 365 -18.41 -12.90 -2.88
CA LEU A 365 -17.66 -11.65 -2.64
C LEU A 365 -17.02 -11.10 -3.93
N ASN A 366 -16.62 -11.96 -4.88
CA ASN A 366 -16.10 -11.49 -6.17
C ASN A 366 -17.19 -10.75 -6.96
N THR A 367 -18.43 -11.25 -6.96
CA THR A 367 -19.56 -10.59 -7.62
C THR A 367 -19.89 -9.27 -6.92
N ALA A 368 -19.97 -9.27 -5.58
CA ALA A 368 -20.20 -8.04 -4.81
C ALA A 368 -19.14 -6.98 -5.11
N MET A 369 -17.86 -7.35 -5.18
CA MET A 369 -16.75 -6.44 -5.55
C MET A 369 -16.90 -5.91 -6.98
N ASN A 370 -17.21 -6.79 -7.94
CA ASN A 370 -17.42 -6.39 -9.34
C ASN A 370 -18.56 -5.38 -9.47
N ASP A 371 -19.69 -5.65 -8.81
CA ASP A 371 -20.88 -4.80 -8.91
C ASP A 371 -20.67 -3.45 -8.23
N ALA A 372 -20.06 -3.43 -7.02
CA ALA A 372 -19.79 -2.20 -6.28
C ALA A 372 -18.80 -1.28 -7.02
N SER A 373 -17.70 -1.84 -7.54
CA SER A 373 -16.69 -1.09 -8.27
C SER A 373 -17.21 -0.59 -9.63
N MET A 374 -17.94 -1.43 -10.38
CA MET A 374 -18.56 -1.01 -11.63
C MET A 374 -19.60 0.09 -11.42
N ALA A 375 -20.36 0.04 -10.33
CA ALA A 375 -21.31 1.08 -9.99
C ALA A 375 -20.61 2.42 -9.75
N MET A 376 -19.43 2.44 -9.09
CA MET A 376 -18.64 3.67 -8.89
C MET A 376 -18.08 4.18 -10.21
N ILE A 377 -17.55 3.32 -11.06
CA ILE A 377 -17.02 3.72 -12.37
C ILE A 377 -18.12 4.38 -13.21
N LYS A 378 -19.29 3.75 -13.33
CA LYS A 378 -20.45 4.33 -14.03
C LYS A 378 -20.94 5.62 -13.41
N PHE A 379 -20.93 5.72 -12.07
CA PHE A 379 -21.29 6.96 -11.39
C PHE A 379 -20.34 8.11 -11.80
N VAL A 380 -19.05 7.86 -11.87
CA VAL A 380 -18.04 8.86 -12.31
C VAL A 380 -18.27 9.24 -13.77
N GLU A 381 -18.53 8.29 -14.67
CA GLU A 381 -18.87 8.56 -16.06
C GLU A 381 -20.11 9.47 -16.18
N GLU A 382 -21.21 9.08 -15.55
CA GLU A 382 -22.52 9.73 -15.74
C GLU A 382 -22.65 11.05 -14.96
N LYS A 383 -22.21 11.09 -13.70
CA LYS A 383 -22.44 12.24 -12.81
C LYS A 383 -21.30 13.26 -12.84
N ARG A 384 -20.13 12.85 -13.27
CA ARG A 384 -18.95 13.72 -13.35
C ARG A 384 -18.54 14.02 -14.79
N GLY A 385 -19.18 13.38 -15.77
CA GLY A 385 -18.88 13.58 -17.20
C GLY A 385 -17.48 13.12 -17.61
N VAL A 386 -16.93 12.15 -16.90
CA VAL A 386 -15.58 11.61 -17.16
C VAL A 386 -15.67 10.57 -18.26
N ALA A 387 -14.76 10.58 -19.22
CA ALA A 387 -14.72 9.57 -20.27
C ALA A 387 -14.51 8.16 -19.68
N ARG A 388 -15.06 7.16 -20.33
CA ARG A 388 -15.17 5.78 -19.82
C ARG A 388 -13.83 5.18 -19.36
N LEU A 389 -12.79 5.26 -20.18
CA LEU A 389 -11.46 4.75 -19.82
C LEU A 389 -10.81 5.57 -18.70
N ASP A 390 -11.04 6.87 -18.69
CA ASP A 390 -10.54 7.75 -17.64
C ASP A 390 -11.23 7.50 -16.29
N ALA A 391 -12.53 7.20 -16.29
CA ALA A 391 -13.26 6.80 -15.09
C ALA A 391 -12.72 5.47 -14.53
N TYR A 392 -12.39 4.51 -15.39
CA TYR A 392 -11.79 3.25 -15.00
C TYR A 392 -10.39 3.43 -14.40
N GLY A 393 -9.54 4.25 -15.05
CA GLY A 393 -8.22 4.61 -14.52
C GLY A 393 -8.29 5.37 -13.20
N LEU A 394 -9.20 6.36 -13.08
CA LEU A 394 -9.39 7.12 -11.85
C LEU A 394 -9.88 6.23 -10.69
N ALA A 395 -10.76 5.28 -10.99
CA ALA A 395 -11.20 4.30 -9.99
C ALA A 395 -10.01 3.45 -9.47
N SER A 396 -9.12 3.02 -10.35
CA SER A 396 -7.90 2.28 -9.97
C SER A 396 -6.95 3.11 -9.10
N ALA A 397 -6.81 4.40 -9.41
CA ALA A 397 -5.89 5.30 -8.70
C ALA A 397 -6.43 5.82 -7.35
N ALA A 398 -7.77 5.96 -7.18
CA ALA A 398 -8.33 6.74 -6.07
C ALA A 398 -9.56 6.14 -5.35
N MET A 399 -10.22 5.13 -5.92
CA MET A 399 -11.36 4.47 -5.28
C MET A 399 -10.88 3.61 -4.09
N ASP A 400 -11.70 3.50 -3.04
CA ASP A 400 -11.40 2.69 -1.86
C ASP A 400 -12.53 1.68 -1.63
N CYS A 401 -12.31 0.40 -2.02
CA CYS A 401 -13.27 -0.67 -1.84
C CYS A 401 -13.02 -1.45 -0.56
N ARG A 402 -14.03 -1.55 0.28
CA ARG A 402 -13.99 -2.14 1.62
C ARG A 402 -15.00 -3.25 1.77
N ILE A 403 -14.67 -4.19 2.62
CA ILE A 403 -15.58 -5.26 3.03
C ILE A 403 -16.54 -4.69 4.08
N GLY A 404 -17.82 -4.77 3.81
CA GLY A 404 -18.88 -4.37 4.72
C GLY A 404 -19.34 -5.52 5.62
N ASP A 405 -20.66 -5.73 5.70
CA ASP A 405 -21.25 -6.81 6.48
C ASP A 405 -21.03 -8.16 5.82
N MET A 406 -20.56 -9.13 6.59
CA MET A 406 -20.27 -10.51 6.19
C MET A 406 -21.05 -11.53 7.02
N SER A 407 -21.93 -11.08 7.92
CA SER A 407 -22.66 -11.94 8.87
C SER A 407 -23.85 -12.67 8.24
N GLY A 408 -24.39 -12.15 7.13
CA GLY A 408 -25.53 -12.71 6.44
C GLY A 408 -25.20 -13.66 5.29
N ALA A 409 -26.24 -14.17 4.63
CA ALA A 409 -26.10 -14.97 3.42
C ALA A 409 -25.48 -14.16 2.25
N GLU A 410 -25.70 -12.85 2.23
CA GLU A 410 -25.11 -11.93 1.26
C GLU A 410 -23.98 -11.13 1.89
N LYS A 411 -22.88 -11.05 1.18
CA LYS A 411 -21.67 -10.31 1.55
C LYS A 411 -21.72 -8.92 0.93
N ASN A 412 -21.35 -7.91 1.70
CA ASN A 412 -21.40 -6.52 1.27
C ASN A 412 -20.00 -6.01 0.93
N VAL A 413 -19.87 -5.38 -0.23
CA VAL A 413 -18.73 -4.52 -0.58
C VAL A 413 -19.26 -3.10 -0.82
N HIS A 414 -18.58 -2.12 -0.28
CA HIS A 414 -18.82 -0.72 -0.59
C HIS A 414 -17.53 -0.08 -1.09
N CYS A 415 -17.66 0.74 -2.13
CA CYS A 415 -16.57 1.50 -2.71
C CYS A 415 -16.83 2.99 -2.50
N VAL A 416 -15.83 3.72 -2.06
CA VAL A 416 -15.92 5.16 -1.82
C VAL A 416 -14.96 5.92 -2.72
N MET A 417 -15.35 7.13 -3.12
CA MET A 417 -14.54 8.05 -3.90
C MET A 417 -14.57 9.43 -3.24
N PRO A 418 -13.40 10.03 -2.90
CA PRO A 418 -13.37 11.35 -2.29
C PRO A 418 -13.88 12.44 -3.23
N LYS A 419 -14.79 13.29 -2.76
CA LYS A 419 -15.29 14.46 -3.50
C LYS A 419 -14.21 15.53 -3.70
N SER A 420 -13.21 15.55 -2.82
CA SER A 420 -12.07 16.47 -2.88
C SER A 420 -11.13 16.27 -4.07
N LEU A 421 -11.26 15.17 -4.83
CA LEU A 421 -10.51 14.97 -6.06
C LEU A 421 -10.87 16.03 -7.12
N TRP A 422 -12.14 16.49 -7.14
CA TRP A 422 -12.62 17.49 -8.10
C TRP A 422 -12.46 18.88 -7.52
N ARG A 423 -11.54 19.66 -8.09
CA ARG A 423 -11.36 21.08 -7.74
C ARG A 423 -12.02 21.97 -8.79
N LYS A 424 -12.58 23.06 -8.33
CA LYS A 424 -13.20 24.08 -9.21
C LYS A 424 -12.12 24.92 -9.87
#